data_260c388f433ac032606f72dca9d75482
#
_entry.id   260c388f433ac032606f72dca9d75482
#
_cell.length_a   1.000
_cell.length_b   1.000
_cell.length_c   1.000
_cell.angle_alpha   90.00
_cell.angle_beta   90.00
_cell.angle_gamma   90.00
#
_symmetry.space_group_name_H-M   'P 1'
#
loop_
_entity.id
_entity.type
_entity.pdbx_description
1 polymer ?
#
loop_
_entity_poly.entity_id
_entity_poly.type
_entity_poly.pdbx_seq_one_letter_code
_entity_poly.pdbx_strand_id
1 'polypeptide(L)'
;RFAFGVQLIEGRQDPLDVSLAYSQLAEVAVRKLTAATIAEFEAAHGKVHGSELVILAYGRLGGQALTHASDLDLVLLFTGESGAESDGRRPLGGTLYFNRLAQRVVGALSVQTGTGALYEVDTRLRPSGTQGMLCVSVDSFAKYQREEAWAWEHMALTRARVVYGPADEAEAI
;
A
#
# COMPACT_ATOMS: atom_id res chain seq x y z
N ARG A 1 -2.91 -6.63 -18.25
CA ARG A 1 -3.53 -5.30 -18.42
C ARG A 1 -3.98 -5.10 -19.87
N PHE A 2 -3.10 -5.32 -20.85
CA PHE A 2 -3.41 -5.13 -22.28
C PHE A 2 -4.65 -5.91 -22.75
N ALA A 3 -4.74 -7.20 -22.42
CA ALA A 3 -5.86 -8.04 -22.84
C ALA A 3 -7.23 -7.51 -22.35
N PHE A 4 -7.31 -7.04 -21.11
CA PHE A 4 -8.54 -6.42 -20.59
C PHE A 4 -8.91 -5.13 -21.32
N GLY A 5 -7.90 -4.32 -21.67
CA GLY A 5 -8.15 -3.10 -22.45
C GLY A 5 -8.71 -3.38 -23.83
N VAL A 6 -8.20 -4.40 -24.52
CA VAL A 6 -8.73 -4.84 -25.83
C VAL A 6 -10.17 -5.32 -25.73
N GLN A 7 -10.47 -6.19 -24.74
CA GLN A 7 -11.82 -6.70 -24.52
C GLN A 7 -12.83 -5.59 -24.22
N LEU A 8 -12.41 -4.55 -23.50
CA LEU A 8 -13.24 -3.38 -23.21
C LEU A 8 -13.53 -2.59 -24.48
N ILE A 9 -12.51 -2.31 -25.31
CA ILE A 9 -12.67 -1.55 -26.58
C ILE A 9 -13.54 -2.32 -27.56
N GLU A 10 -13.43 -3.65 -27.61
CA GLU A 10 -14.24 -4.51 -28.46
C GLU A 10 -15.68 -4.69 -27.94
N GLY A 11 -16.03 -4.13 -26.77
CA GLY A 11 -17.36 -4.26 -26.16
C GLY A 11 -17.72 -5.69 -25.73
N ARG A 12 -16.70 -6.55 -25.52
CA ARG A 12 -16.90 -7.94 -25.15
C ARG A 12 -17.13 -8.18 -23.66
N GLN A 13 -16.82 -7.20 -22.82
CA GLN A 13 -16.98 -7.27 -21.37
C GLN A 13 -17.59 -6.01 -20.81
N ASP A 14 -18.32 -6.14 -19.70
CA ASP A 14 -18.84 -5.02 -18.94
C ASP A 14 -17.67 -4.18 -18.36
N PRO A 15 -17.71 -2.85 -18.48
CA PRO A 15 -16.69 -1.96 -17.90
C PRO A 15 -16.44 -2.18 -16.39
N LEU A 16 -17.48 -2.56 -15.64
CA LEU A 16 -17.37 -2.81 -14.20
C LEU A 16 -16.58 -4.10 -13.93
N ASP A 17 -16.84 -5.17 -14.71
CA ASP A 17 -16.10 -6.43 -14.60
C ASP A 17 -14.62 -6.24 -14.95
N VAL A 18 -14.33 -5.43 -15.97
CA VAL A 18 -12.96 -5.09 -16.35
C VAL A 18 -12.28 -4.29 -15.25
N SER A 19 -12.97 -3.33 -14.63
CA SER A 19 -12.43 -2.53 -13.52
C SER A 19 -12.12 -3.39 -12.29
N LEU A 20 -12.98 -4.34 -11.97
CA LEU A 20 -12.77 -5.33 -10.92
C LEU A 20 -11.53 -6.20 -11.22
N ALA A 21 -11.42 -6.69 -12.46
CA ALA A 21 -10.26 -7.50 -12.87
C ALA A 21 -8.93 -6.72 -12.80
N TYR A 22 -8.92 -5.44 -13.19
CA TYR A 22 -7.74 -4.57 -13.00
C TYR A 22 -7.38 -4.42 -11.52
N SER A 23 -8.38 -4.22 -10.65
CA SER A 23 -8.17 -4.07 -9.21
C SER A 23 -7.61 -5.35 -8.59
N GLN A 24 -8.16 -6.51 -8.92
CA GLN A 24 -7.67 -7.81 -8.47
C GLN A 24 -6.23 -8.07 -8.92
N LEU A 25 -5.91 -7.76 -10.18
CA LEU A 25 -4.55 -7.90 -10.69
C LEU A 25 -3.56 -6.98 -9.93
N ALA A 26 -3.96 -5.74 -9.65
CA ALA A 26 -3.15 -4.80 -8.88
C ALA A 26 -2.93 -5.31 -7.44
N GLU A 27 -3.96 -5.82 -6.78
CA GLU A 27 -3.84 -6.40 -5.44
C GLU A 27 -2.88 -7.59 -5.40
N VAL A 28 -2.98 -8.50 -6.38
CA VAL A 28 -2.02 -9.61 -6.47
C VAL A 28 -0.60 -9.10 -6.63
N ALA A 29 -0.37 -8.07 -7.46
CA ALA A 29 0.94 -7.46 -7.64
C ALA A 29 1.42 -6.82 -6.32
N VAL A 30 0.58 -6.03 -5.63
CA VAL A 30 0.90 -5.44 -4.33
C VAL A 30 1.30 -6.54 -3.34
N ARG A 31 0.49 -7.57 -3.17
CA ARG A 31 0.75 -8.67 -2.22
C ARG A 31 2.06 -9.41 -2.53
N LYS A 32 2.28 -9.77 -3.79
CA LYS A 32 3.45 -10.56 -4.18
C LYS A 32 4.76 -9.78 -4.09
N LEU A 33 4.75 -8.53 -4.59
CA LEU A 33 5.95 -7.68 -4.54
C LEU A 33 6.27 -7.24 -3.12
N THR A 34 5.26 -6.92 -2.30
CA THR A 34 5.46 -6.62 -0.87
C THR A 34 6.06 -7.80 -0.13
N ALA A 35 5.50 -9.01 -0.28
CA ALA A 35 6.03 -10.21 0.38
C ALA A 35 7.48 -10.51 -0.03
N ALA A 36 7.81 -10.39 -1.32
CA ALA A 36 9.17 -10.59 -1.81
C ALA A 36 10.14 -9.53 -1.25
N THR A 37 9.70 -8.27 -1.22
CA THR A 37 10.51 -7.15 -0.67
C THR A 37 10.76 -7.32 0.83
N ILE A 38 9.75 -7.76 1.59
CA ILE A 38 9.89 -8.06 3.03
C ILE A 38 10.93 -9.16 3.22
N ALA A 39 10.81 -10.27 2.50
CA ALA A 39 11.74 -11.39 2.63
C ALA A 39 13.20 -10.97 2.35
N GLU A 40 13.42 -10.15 1.32
CA GLU A 40 14.76 -9.60 1.01
C GLU A 40 15.24 -8.64 2.10
N PHE A 41 14.38 -7.79 2.63
CA PHE A 41 14.71 -6.81 3.65
C PHE A 41 15.05 -7.48 4.99
N GLU A 42 14.27 -8.48 5.38
CA GLU A 42 14.49 -9.29 6.58
C GLU A 42 15.82 -10.06 6.55
N ALA A 43 16.26 -10.50 5.39
CA ALA A 43 17.55 -11.18 5.25
C ALA A 43 18.75 -10.32 5.71
N ALA A 44 18.64 -8.99 5.60
CA ALA A 44 19.67 -8.03 6.01
C ALA A 44 19.43 -7.45 7.41
N HIS A 45 18.18 -7.11 7.72
CA HIS A 45 17.80 -6.32 8.90
C HIS A 45 17.10 -7.14 9.99
N GLY A 46 16.73 -8.40 9.72
CA GLY A 46 15.92 -9.22 10.63
C GLY A 46 14.46 -8.74 10.67
N LYS A 47 13.77 -9.11 11.73
CA LYS A 47 12.35 -8.78 11.97
C LYS A 47 12.20 -7.85 13.17
N VAL A 48 11.17 -7.01 13.12
CA VAL A 48 10.66 -6.30 14.29
C VAL A 48 9.53 -7.16 14.87
N HIS A 49 9.80 -7.88 15.94
CA HIS A 49 8.84 -8.81 16.54
C HIS A 49 7.58 -8.08 17.03
N GLY A 50 6.42 -8.67 16.76
CA GLY A 50 5.12 -8.09 17.12
C GLY A 50 4.71 -6.89 16.25
N SER A 51 5.42 -6.65 15.15
CA SER A 51 5.12 -5.55 14.23
C SER A 51 5.10 -6.05 12.79
N GLU A 52 4.10 -5.63 12.03
CA GLU A 52 3.90 -6.01 10.63
C GLU A 52 3.54 -4.80 9.78
N LEU A 53 3.90 -4.86 8.49
CA LEU A 53 3.51 -3.85 7.52
C LEU A 53 2.03 -4.04 7.12
N VAL A 54 1.29 -2.94 7.09
CA VAL A 54 -0.10 -2.87 6.60
C VAL A 54 -0.15 -1.90 5.42
N ILE A 55 -0.83 -2.28 4.34
CA ILE A 55 -1.06 -1.40 3.19
C ILE A 55 -2.56 -1.21 2.99
N LEU A 56 -2.99 0.04 3.06
CA LEU A 56 -4.34 0.46 2.73
C LEU A 56 -4.36 0.92 1.28
N ALA A 57 -5.32 0.43 0.51
CA ALA A 57 -5.67 0.96 -0.80
C ALA A 57 -6.82 1.95 -0.66
N TYR A 58 -6.66 3.08 -1.31
CA TYR A 58 -7.65 4.18 -1.38
C TYR A 58 -8.17 4.35 -2.79
N GLY A 59 -8.95 5.37 -3.00
CA GLY A 59 -9.38 5.82 -4.31
C GLY A 59 -10.02 4.73 -5.16
N ARG A 60 -9.53 4.58 -6.39
CA ARG A 60 -10.05 3.59 -7.34
C ARG A 60 -9.68 2.15 -6.98
N LEU A 61 -8.47 1.94 -6.43
CA LEU A 61 -8.07 0.61 -5.99
C LEU A 61 -8.87 0.16 -4.77
N GLY A 62 -9.03 1.03 -3.78
CA GLY A 62 -9.86 0.77 -2.60
C GLY A 62 -11.30 0.43 -2.97
N GLY A 63 -11.90 1.20 -3.87
CA GLY A 63 -13.26 0.99 -4.38
C GLY A 63 -13.40 -0.09 -5.46
N GLN A 64 -12.35 -0.85 -5.77
CA GLN A 64 -12.34 -1.90 -6.80
C GLN A 64 -12.79 -1.43 -8.21
N ALA A 65 -12.49 -0.18 -8.53
CA ALA A 65 -12.88 0.49 -9.77
C ALA A 65 -11.67 0.99 -10.57
N LEU A 66 -10.56 0.23 -10.55
CA LEU A 66 -9.32 0.59 -11.22
C LEU A 66 -9.49 0.57 -12.73
N THR A 67 -8.81 1.48 -13.42
CA THR A 67 -8.71 1.49 -14.88
C THR A 67 -7.27 1.23 -15.34
N HIS A 68 -7.07 1.10 -16.64
CA HIS A 68 -5.73 0.88 -17.21
C HIS A 68 -4.76 2.05 -16.93
N ALA A 69 -5.27 3.26 -16.72
CA ALA A 69 -4.50 4.48 -16.51
C ALA A 69 -4.54 4.98 -15.06
N SER A 70 -5.12 4.20 -14.14
CA SER A 70 -5.17 4.60 -12.72
C SER A 70 -3.86 4.31 -12.02
N ASP A 71 -3.45 5.24 -11.18
CA ASP A 71 -2.43 5.08 -10.14
C ASP A 71 -2.96 4.21 -8.98
N LEU A 72 -2.06 3.75 -8.17
CA LEU A 72 -2.36 3.08 -6.92
C LEU A 72 -2.27 4.10 -5.79
N ASP A 73 -3.41 4.52 -5.25
CA ASP A 73 -3.46 5.34 -4.04
C ASP A 73 -3.23 4.44 -2.83
N LEU A 74 -2.05 4.55 -2.19
CA LEU A 74 -1.65 3.69 -1.09
C LEU A 74 -1.25 4.48 0.16
N VAL A 75 -1.67 4.00 1.32
CA VAL A 75 -1.14 4.42 2.62
C VAL A 75 -0.47 3.22 3.28
N LEU A 76 0.77 3.41 3.72
CA LEU A 76 1.56 2.38 4.35
C LEU A 76 1.62 2.62 5.86
N LEU A 77 1.25 1.62 6.63
CA LEU A 77 1.21 1.65 8.08
C LEU A 77 2.01 0.47 8.64
N PHE A 78 2.30 0.48 9.92
CA PHE A 78 2.82 -0.68 10.62
C PHE A 78 2.15 -0.85 11.98
N THR A 79 1.99 -2.10 12.40
CA THR A 79 1.48 -2.47 13.74
C THR A 79 2.62 -2.50 14.76
N GLY A 80 2.28 -2.54 16.05
CA GLY A 80 3.24 -2.71 17.13
C GLY A 80 3.93 -1.43 17.58
N GLU A 81 4.92 -1.57 18.46
CA GLU A 81 5.57 -0.45 19.13
C GLU A 81 6.64 0.22 18.25
N SER A 82 6.57 1.55 18.13
CA SER A 82 7.53 2.35 17.36
C SER A 82 8.98 2.30 17.90
N GLY A 83 9.15 1.94 19.18
CA GLY A 83 10.45 1.84 19.87
C GLY A 83 11.12 0.47 19.74
N ALA A 84 10.44 -0.54 19.19
CA ALA A 84 11.03 -1.86 18.99
C ALA A 84 12.16 -1.82 17.94
N GLU A 85 13.16 -2.69 18.10
CA GLU A 85 14.27 -2.84 17.14
C GLU A 85 14.20 -4.20 16.43
N SER A 86 14.71 -4.24 15.20
CA SER A 86 14.84 -5.48 14.45
C SER A 86 16.06 -6.30 14.93
N ASP A 87 15.99 -7.62 14.77
CA ASP A 87 16.93 -8.60 15.33
C ASP A 87 18.02 -9.07 14.34
N GLY A 88 18.16 -8.42 13.20
CA GLY A 88 19.12 -8.83 12.17
C GLY A 88 20.55 -8.34 12.39
N ARG A 89 21.41 -8.63 11.42
CA ARG A 89 22.83 -8.20 11.44
C ARG A 89 23.01 -6.68 11.41
N ARG A 90 22.01 -5.96 10.90
CA ARG A 90 21.98 -4.50 10.81
C ARG A 90 20.67 -4.02 11.41
N PRO A 91 20.57 -4.02 12.73
CA PRO A 91 19.33 -3.68 13.41
C PRO A 91 18.90 -2.24 13.10
N LEU A 92 17.61 -2.02 13.06
CA LEU A 92 16.97 -0.72 12.83
C LEU A 92 15.84 -0.55 13.83
N GLY A 93 15.70 0.65 14.38
CA GLY A 93 14.52 0.99 15.16
C GLY A 93 13.25 0.93 14.28
N GLY A 94 12.13 0.50 14.84
CA GLY A 94 10.90 0.16 14.13
C GLY A 94 10.41 1.22 13.15
N THR A 95 10.36 2.48 13.56
CA THR A 95 9.97 3.57 12.67
C THR A 95 10.89 3.67 11.43
N LEU A 96 12.20 3.59 11.61
CA LEU A 96 13.15 3.66 10.50
C LEU A 96 13.08 2.41 9.64
N TYR A 97 12.91 1.24 10.28
CA TYR A 97 12.74 -0.05 9.60
C TYR A 97 11.57 -0.01 8.62
N PHE A 98 10.38 0.33 9.11
CA PHE A 98 9.18 0.35 8.27
C PHE A 98 9.18 1.45 7.22
N ASN A 99 9.78 2.63 7.50
CA ASN A 99 9.93 3.65 6.47
C ASN A 99 10.87 3.22 5.32
N ARG A 100 12.00 2.56 5.63
CA ARG A 100 12.90 2.02 4.60
C ARG A 100 12.26 0.87 3.84
N LEU A 101 11.55 -0.01 4.52
CA LEU A 101 10.80 -1.10 3.90
C LEU A 101 9.73 -0.54 2.95
N ALA A 102 8.94 0.45 3.40
CA ALA A 102 7.93 1.11 2.60
C ALA A 102 8.51 1.74 1.32
N GLN A 103 9.66 2.42 1.42
CA GLN A 103 10.37 2.98 0.25
C GLN A 103 10.72 1.89 -0.77
N ARG A 104 11.18 0.72 -0.31
CA ARG A 104 11.49 -0.41 -1.20
C ARG A 104 10.24 -1.00 -1.83
N VAL A 105 9.15 -1.13 -1.09
CA VAL A 105 7.86 -1.63 -1.60
C VAL A 105 7.33 -0.70 -2.69
N VAL A 106 7.30 0.61 -2.44
CA VAL A 106 6.89 1.60 -3.43
C VAL A 106 7.79 1.54 -4.67
N GLY A 107 9.11 1.43 -4.48
CA GLY A 107 10.07 1.27 -5.58
C GLY A 107 9.84 0.00 -6.40
N ALA A 108 9.52 -1.13 -5.75
CA ALA A 108 9.21 -2.38 -6.43
C ALA A 108 7.91 -2.29 -7.25
N LEU A 109 6.89 -1.61 -6.73
CA LEU A 109 5.62 -1.40 -7.42
C LEU A 109 5.74 -0.44 -8.61
N SER A 110 6.64 0.55 -8.54
CA SER A 110 6.87 1.57 -9.58
C SER A 110 8.08 1.27 -10.46
N VAL A 111 8.59 0.04 -10.44
CA VAL A 111 9.75 -0.34 -11.26
C VAL A 111 9.51 -0.07 -12.74
N GLN A 112 10.48 0.56 -13.39
CA GLN A 112 10.44 0.81 -14.83
C GLN A 112 10.70 -0.47 -15.60
N THR A 113 9.80 -0.78 -16.51
CA THR A 113 9.94 -1.89 -17.46
C THR A 113 10.17 -1.37 -18.87
N GLY A 114 10.50 -2.23 -19.82
CA GLY A 114 10.64 -1.85 -21.23
C GLY A 114 9.36 -1.25 -21.86
N THR A 115 8.22 -1.37 -21.19
CA THR A 115 6.92 -0.84 -21.64
C THR A 115 6.36 0.25 -20.70
N GLY A 116 7.20 0.81 -19.83
CA GLY A 116 6.83 1.84 -18.84
C GLY A 116 6.85 1.34 -17.39
N ALA A 117 6.39 2.17 -16.47
CA ALA A 117 6.27 1.79 -15.08
C ALA A 117 5.26 0.65 -14.89
N LEU A 118 5.54 -0.25 -13.94
CA LEU A 118 4.60 -1.32 -13.59
C LEU A 118 3.28 -0.71 -13.10
N TYR A 119 3.38 0.19 -12.10
CA TYR A 119 2.30 1.06 -11.64
C TYR A 119 2.85 2.44 -11.29
N GLU A 120 2.03 3.46 -11.41
CA GLU A 120 2.25 4.72 -10.70
C GLU A 120 1.67 4.57 -9.30
N VAL A 121 2.42 5.00 -8.27
CA VAL A 121 2.03 4.87 -6.87
C VAL A 121 1.91 6.25 -6.26
N ASP A 122 0.72 6.59 -5.79
CA ASP A 122 0.44 7.81 -5.04
C ASP A 122 0.33 7.51 -3.53
N THR A 123 1.16 8.16 -2.76
CA THR A 123 1.18 8.02 -1.29
C THR A 123 0.82 9.32 -0.57
N ARG A 124 0.24 10.30 -1.26
CA ARG A 124 -0.05 11.64 -0.71
C ARG A 124 -1.18 11.66 0.32
N LEU A 125 -2.02 10.62 0.36
CA LEU A 125 -3.10 10.47 1.35
C LEU A 125 -2.61 10.04 2.75
N ARG A 126 -1.29 9.88 2.93
CA ARG A 126 -0.70 9.61 4.25
C ARG A 126 -0.75 10.84 5.16
N PRO A 127 -0.67 10.67 6.50
CA PRO A 127 -0.63 11.79 7.45
C PRO A 127 0.39 12.86 7.08
N SER A 128 -0.03 14.12 7.09
CA SER A 128 0.77 15.29 6.67
C SER A 128 1.24 15.26 5.21
N GLY A 129 0.64 14.44 4.37
CA GLY A 129 0.91 14.36 2.93
C GLY A 129 2.39 14.13 2.62
N THR A 130 2.95 14.87 1.67
CA THR A 130 4.36 14.74 1.26
C THR A 130 5.37 15.17 2.31
N GLN A 131 4.97 15.91 3.33
CA GLN A 131 5.83 16.35 4.43
C GLN A 131 5.95 15.29 5.52
N GLY A 132 4.98 14.38 5.62
CA GLY A 132 4.95 13.29 6.60
C GLY A 132 5.83 12.10 6.22
N MET A 133 6.05 11.23 7.20
CA MET A 133 6.72 9.94 6.98
C MET A 133 5.93 9.10 5.99
N LEU A 134 6.63 8.29 5.19
CA LEU A 134 6.00 7.41 4.21
C LEU A 134 5.19 6.28 4.89
N CYS A 135 5.65 5.82 6.06
CA CYS A 135 5.02 4.77 6.84
C CYS A 135 4.95 5.21 8.30
N VAL A 136 3.77 5.14 8.91
CA VAL A 136 3.53 5.51 10.31
C VAL A 136 2.88 4.34 11.04
N SER A 137 2.90 4.33 12.39
CA SER A 137 2.16 3.30 13.14
C SER A 137 0.66 3.47 12.98
N VAL A 138 -0.09 2.36 13.09
CA VAL A 138 -1.57 2.37 13.07
C VAL A 138 -2.11 3.32 14.13
N ASP A 139 -1.53 3.34 15.33
CA ASP A 139 -1.94 4.25 16.41
C ASP A 139 -1.76 5.72 16.05
N SER A 140 -0.59 6.06 15.44
CA SER A 140 -0.32 7.43 14.98
C SER A 140 -1.27 7.84 13.87
N PHE A 141 -1.59 6.93 12.96
CA PHE A 141 -2.56 7.15 11.90
C PHE A 141 -3.96 7.39 12.49
N ALA A 142 -4.41 6.53 13.40
CA ALA A 142 -5.71 6.67 14.05
C ALA A 142 -5.81 7.98 14.85
N LYS A 143 -4.73 8.39 15.53
CA LYS A 143 -4.67 9.68 16.22
C LYS A 143 -4.79 10.84 15.24
N TYR A 144 -4.00 10.83 14.17
CA TYR A 144 -4.07 11.85 13.11
C TYR A 144 -5.47 11.99 12.53
N GLN A 145 -6.12 10.87 12.22
CA GLN A 145 -7.47 10.88 11.67
C GLN A 145 -8.50 11.49 12.64
N ARG A 146 -8.33 11.31 13.95
CA ARG A 146 -9.26 11.90 14.94
C ARG A 146 -9.02 13.38 15.23
N GLU A 147 -7.77 13.83 15.17
CA GLU A 147 -7.38 15.13 15.74
C GLU A 147 -6.98 16.17 14.68
N GLU A 148 -6.47 15.74 13.52
CA GLU A 148 -5.81 16.62 12.56
C GLU A 148 -6.34 16.51 11.14
N ALA A 149 -6.93 15.37 10.76
CA ALA A 149 -7.34 15.11 9.40
C ALA A 149 -8.50 16.02 8.94
N TRP A 150 -8.44 16.43 7.70
CA TRP A 150 -9.49 17.23 7.09
C TRP A 150 -10.68 16.37 6.67
N ALA A 151 -11.86 16.98 6.55
CA ALA A 151 -13.09 16.28 6.15
C ALA A 151 -12.96 15.48 4.82
N TRP A 152 -12.17 15.98 3.87
CA TRP A 152 -11.93 15.29 2.60
C TRP A 152 -11.06 14.02 2.77
N GLU A 153 -10.18 13.97 3.77
CA GLU A 153 -9.41 12.75 4.10
C GLU A 153 -10.33 11.68 4.69
N HIS A 154 -11.28 12.08 5.55
CA HIS A 154 -12.31 11.17 6.03
C HIS A 154 -13.20 10.64 4.89
N MET A 155 -13.50 11.47 3.90
CA MET A 155 -14.22 11.00 2.70
C MET A 155 -13.40 9.98 1.91
N ALA A 156 -12.08 10.14 1.85
CA ALA A 156 -11.20 9.15 1.21
C ALA A 156 -11.22 7.80 1.94
N LEU A 157 -11.30 7.80 3.28
CA LEU A 157 -11.41 6.58 4.10
C LEU A 157 -12.62 5.73 3.77
N THR A 158 -13.73 6.31 3.31
CA THR A 158 -14.95 5.55 2.96
C THR A 158 -14.73 4.49 1.88
N ARG A 159 -13.63 4.58 1.14
CA ARG A 159 -13.21 3.63 0.12
C ARG A 159 -11.90 2.91 0.48
N ALA A 160 -11.41 3.10 1.70
CA ALA A 160 -10.18 2.46 2.14
C ALA A 160 -10.41 0.96 2.33
N ARG A 161 -9.40 0.17 1.98
CA ARG A 161 -9.43 -1.28 2.16
C ARG A 161 -8.02 -1.80 2.39
N VAL A 162 -7.84 -2.71 3.34
CA VAL A 162 -6.56 -3.40 3.55
C VAL A 162 -6.30 -4.34 2.38
N VAL A 163 -5.18 -4.12 1.68
CA VAL A 163 -4.73 -4.97 0.56
C VAL A 163 -3.51 -5.82 0.92
N TYR A 164 -2.83 -5.47 2.00
CA TYR A 164 -1.73 -6.24 2.60
C TYR A 164 -1.68 -5.99 4.10
N GLY A 165 -1.48 -7.05 4.89
CA GLY A 165 -1.37 -6.99 6.34
C GLY A 165 -1.99 -8.20 7.02
N PRO A 166 -1.93 -8.30 8.35
CA PRO A 166 -2.62 -9.33 9.12
C PRO A 166 -4.14 -9.21 8.96
N ALA A 167 -4.82 -10.35 8.96
CA ALA A 167 -6.27 -10.40 8.71
C ALA A 167 -7.08 -9.63 9.79
N ASP A 168 -6.60 -9.65 11.03
CA ASP A 168 -7.27 -9.04 12.18
C ASP A 168 -7.27 -7.50 12.12
N GLU A 169 -6.27 -6.89 11.46
CA GLU A 169 -6.20 -5.44 11.29
C GLU A 169 -7.14 -4.91 10.22
N ALA A 170 -7.61 -5.79 9.33
CA ALA A 170 -8.56 -5.40 8.28
C ALA A 170 -9.94 -5.00 8.84
N GLU A 171 -10.28 -5.45 10.05
CA GLU A 171 -11.53 -5.13 10.75
C GLU A 171 -11.39 -3.92 11.70
N ALA A 172 -10.15 -3.51 12.02
CA ALA A 172 -9.88 -2.47 13.02
C ALA A 172 -9.68 -1.07 12.42
N ILE A 173 -9.57 -0.95 11.11
CA ILE A 173 -9.34 0.29 10.34
C ILE A 173 -10.59 0.61 9.50
#